data_15f4294949a135c1f4d802d5c313762b
#
_entry.id   15f4294949a135c1f4d802d5c313762b
#
_cell.length_a   1.000
_cell.length_b   1.000
_cell.length_c   1.000
_cell.angle_alpha   90.00
_cell.angle_beta   90.00
_cell.angle_gamma   90.00
#
_symmetry.space_group_name_H-M   'P 1'
#
loop_
_entity.id
_entity.type
_entity.pdbx_description
1 polymer ?
#
loop_
_entity_poly.entity_id
_entity_poly.type
_entity_poly.pdbx_seq_one_letter_code
_entity_poly.pdbx_strand_id
1 'polypeptide(L)'
;MSKQTAAAVTTSHFRRGWVYALTLALVTINYMDRSALGIVAQAVRGEFKLSPVEMGYLFSSFLWTYTLCILPIGILLDRFAARNINAIGITLWSLAMAATAGVWSFASLIVVRMVMGAGEATSIPSCGRIVREWMPAGERGVANVVWSAGSFVGPALGAVVTASIASAWGWRAAFVVLGAFGFVWLACNLFWFDRPEKVSWLSPEERKKILTERSAGSPDEIGMHGSPGVVLELLRSPSQWGAMIAQASGIYTLYLLLFWMPSYLQDTKHLTIMKTGLYTAIPWAVAVPVSIVIGLISDRMLQNHTLLAGGRRTIVIACILLSAVVVFVPFTDNTTLILALFALSLSGVNAMISLNLSLVTDLVHRARDVGKAISLTILSGNLCGLLAPIVTGYVVSGLGAYDWALWIAGILLIIGAMALGTMTRSVILPATAPRAA
;
A
#
# COMPACT_ATOMS: atom_id res chain seq x y z
N MET A 1 37.91 -23.68 6.69
CA MET A 1 36.86 -23.39 5.66
C MET A 1 37.57 -22.87 4.44
N SER A 2 37.48 -23.59 3.32
CA SER A 2 38.19 -23.23 2.09
C SER A 2 37.58 -21.98 1.41
N LYS A 3 38.41 -21.19 0.70
CA LYS A 3 37.95 -20.04 -0.10
C LYS A 3 36.81 -20.38 -1.08
N GLN A 4 36.69 -21.64 -1.50
CA GLN A 4 35.60 -22.12 -2.36
C GLN A 4 34.24 -22.15 -1.64
N THR A 5 34.20 -22.50 -0.34
CA THR A 5 32.97 -22.52 0.44
C THR A 5 32.44 -21.09 0.69
N ALA A 6 33.34 -20.13 0.93
CA ALA A 6 32.98 -18.73 1.12
C ALA A 6 32.45 -18.08 -0.18
N ALA A 7 33.05 -18.40 -1.33
CA ALA A 7 32.60 -17.89 -2.63
C ALA A 7 31.25 -18.48 -3.06
N ALA A 8 30.98 -19.76 -2.76
CA ALA A 8 29.69 -20.40 -3.04
C ALA A 8 28.56 -19.84 -2.16
N VAL A 9 28.85 -19.49 -0.90
CA VAL A 9 27.87 -18.88 0.00
C VAL A 9 27.52 -17.45 -0.43
N THR A 10 28.50 -16.65 -0.87
CA THR A 10 28.25 -15.28 -1.35
C THR A 10 27.48 -15.24 -2.67
N THR A 11 27.71 -16.17 -3.61
CA THR A 11 26.97 -16.23 -4.88
C THR A 11 25.52 -16.72 -4.71
N SER A 12 25.23 -17.53 -3.71
CA SER A 12 23.89 -18.03 -3.40
C SER A 12 22.99 -16.92 -2.88
N HIS A 13 23.46 -16.09 -1.93
CA HIS A 13 22.69 -14.94 -1.44
C HIS A 13 22.35 -13.92 -2.52
N PHE A 14 23.25 -13.71 -3.50
CA PHE A 14 23.02 -12.80 -4.62
C PHE A 14 21.87 -13.27 -5.52
N ARG A 15 21.73 -14.58 -5.75
CA ARG A 15 20.67 -15.13 -6.63
C ARG A 15 19.27 -15.01 -6.00
N ARG A 16 19.10 -15.19 -4.70
CA ARG A 16 17.85 -14.93 -3.98
C ARG A 16 17.44 -13.45 -3.98
N GLY A 17 18.41 -12.55 -4.09
CA GLY A 17 18.17 -11.12 -4.28
C GLY A 17 17.20 -10.79 -5.41
N TRP A 18 17.14 -11.66 -6.44
CA TRP A 18 16.19 -11.53 -7.55
C TRP A 18 14.73 -11.58 -7.11
N VAL A 19 14.39 -12.41 -6.13
CA VAL A 19 13.00 -12.53 -5.63
C VAL A 19 12.61 -11.26 -4.88
N TYR A 20 13.53 -10.67 -4.11
CA TYR A 20 13.32 -9.36 -3.48
C TYR A 20 13.12 -8.27 -4.54
N ALA A 21 13.96 -8.25 -5.57
CA ALA A 21 13.87 -7.27 -6.65
C ALA A 21 12.54 -7.41 -7.43
N LEU A 22 12.11 -8.64 -7.74
CA LEU A 22 10.85 -8.90 -8.43
C LEU A 22 9.63 -8.44 -7.61
N THR A 23 9.59 -8.72 -6.31
CA THR A 23 8.47 -8.30 -5.46
C THR A 23 8.46 -6.79 -5.23
N LEU A 24 9.61 -6.17 -5.05
CA LEU A 24 9.75 -4.70 -4.99
C LEU A 24 9.29 -4.06 -6.31
N ALA A 25 9.77 -4.56 -7.45
CA ALA A 25 9.39 -4.04 -8.76
C ALA A 25 7.90 -4.20 -9.04
N LEU A 26 7.28 -5.33 -8.65
CA LEU A 26 5.85 -5.56 -8.79
C LEU A 26 5.04 -4.47 -8.09
N VAL A 27 5.34 -4.20 -6.83
CA VAL A 27 4.62 -3.19 -6.05
C VAL A 27 4.96 -1.77 -6.52
N THR A 28 6.20 -1.53 -6.94
CA THR A 28 6.61 -0.24 -7.51
C THR A 28 5.80 0.07 -8.77
N ILE A 29 5.73 -0.84 -9.74
CA ILE A 29 4.95 -0.67 -10.98
C ILE A 29 3.46 -0.45 -10.64
N ASN A 30 2.90 -1.29 -9.76
CA ASN A 30 1.53 -1.19 -9.31
C ASN A 30 1.18 0.24 -8.80
N TYR A 31 2.03 0.82 -7.95
CA TYR A 31 1.80 2.16 -7.42
C TYR A 31 2.20 3.30 -8.37
N MET A 32 3.11 3.06 -9.32
CA MET A 32 3.36 3.99 -10.45
C MET A 32 2.08 4.16 -11.27
N ASP A 33 1.44 3.06 -11.64
CA ASP A 33 0.21 3.03 -12.44
C ASP A 33 -0.96 3.75 -11.73
N ARG A 34 -1.08 3.56 -10.41
CA ARG A 34 -2.10 4.28 -9.60
C ARG A 34 -1.88 5.78 -9.59
N SER A 35 -0.64 6.23 -9.46
CA SER A 35 -0.31 7.66 -9.36
C SER A 35 -0.42 8.41 -10.70
N ALA A 36 -0.28 7.70 -11.82
CA ALA A 36 -0.22 8.28 -13.16
C ALA A 36 -1.40 9.19 -13.49
N LEU A 37 -2.61 8.74 -13.18
CA LEU A 37 -3.82 9.53 -13.48
C LEU A 37 -3.86 10.85 -12.69
N GLY A 38 -3.37 10.88 -11.46
CA GLY A 38 -3.27 12.11 -10.66
C GLY A 38 -2.37 13.16 -11.31
N ILE A 39 -1.24 12.75 -11.90
CA ILE A 39 -0.29 13.64 -12.56
C ILE A 39 -0.88 14.29 -13.82
N VAL A 40 -1.63 13.52 -14.60
CA VAL A 40 -2.23 13.98 -15.88
C VAL A 40 -3.69 14.39 -15.73
N ALA A 41 -4.19 14.53 -14.51
CA ALA A 41 -5.59 14.78 -14.20
C ALA A 41 -6.16 15.99 -14.94
N GLN A 42 -5.39 17.10 -15.01
CA GLN A 42 -5.82 18.31 -15.69
C GLN A 42 -5.94 18.13 -17.20
N ALA A 43 -5.01 17.39 -17.82
CA ALA A 43 -5.07 17.09 -19.25
C ALA A 43 -6.31 16.24 -19.58
N VAL A 44 -6.56 15.20 -18.78
CA VAL A 44 -7.76 14.33 -18.93
C VAL A 44 -9.02 15.12 -18.67
N ARG A 45 -9.07 15.91 -17.59
CA ARG A 45 -10.21 16.78 -17.25
C ARG A 45 -10.53 17.77 -18.35
N GLY A 46 -9.51 18.42 -18.92
CA GLY A 46 -9.68 19.40 -20.00
C GLY A 46 -10.20 18.76 -21.29
N GLU A 47 -9.70 17.59 -21.67
CA GLU A 47 -10.10 16.90 -22.90
C GLU A 47 -11.53 16.37 -22.85
N PHE A 48 -11.91 15.72 -21.75
CA PHE A 48 -13.25 15.15 -21.57
C PHE A 48 -14.24 16.11 -20.90
N LYS A 49 -13.82 17.34 -20.59
CA LYS A 49 -14.60 18.39 -19.89
C LYS A 49 -15.22 17.89 -18.58
N LEU A 50 -14.45 17.12 -17.81
CA LEU A 50 -14.91 16.53 -16.56
C LEU A 50 -14.99 17.56 -15.44
N SER A 51 -16.07 17.47 -14.66
CA SER A 51 -16.20 18.18 -13.38
C SER A 51 -15.25 17.60 -12.32
N PRO A 52 -14.94 18.33 -11.23
CA PRO A 52 -14.18 17.78 -10.11
C PRO A 52 -14.84 16.54 -9.49
N VAL A 53 -16.19 16.47 -9.49
CA VAL A 53 -16.93 15.32 -8.99
C VAL A 53 -16.68 14.10 -9.85
N GLU A 54 -16.76 14.22 -11.17
CA GLU A 54 -16.46 13.12 -12.10
C GLU A 54 -15.01 12.65 -11.99
N MET A 55 -14.06 13.58 -11.80
CA MET A 55 -12.67 13.22 -11.50
C MET A 55 -12.54 12.44 -10.19
N GLY A 56 -13.30 12.81 -9.15
CA GLY A 56 -13.35 12.07 -7.89
C GLY A 56 -13.84 10.62 -8.06
N TYR A 57 -14.90 10.43 -8.83
CA TYR A 57 -15.38 9.08 -9.19
C TYR A 57 -14.37 8.31 -10.02
N LEU A 58 -13.72 8.97 -10.99
CA LEU A 58 -12.69 8.35 -11.82
C LEU A 58 -11.49 7.88 -11.00
N PHE A 59 -11.02 8.66 -10.06
CA PHE A 59 -9.95 8.27 -9.13
C PHE A 59 -10.37 7.11 -8.23
N SER A 60 -11.61 7.11 -7.75
CA SER A 60 -12.13 6.09 -6.85
C SER A 60 -12.46 4.78 -7.56
N SER A 61 -12.84 4.80 -8.83
CA SER A 61 -13.39 3.65 -9.58
C SER A 61 -12.47 2.43 -9.60
N PHE A 62 -11.18 2.65 -9.63
CA PHE A 62 -10.15 1.62 -9.46
C PHE A 62 -10.32 0.85 -8.14
N LEU A 63 -10.54 1.57 -7.02
CA LEU A 63 -10.66 0.97 -5.70
C LEU A 63 -11.92 0.10 -5.54
N TRP A 64 -12.96 0.31 -6.33
CA TRP A 64 -14.20 -0.47 -6.24
C TRP A 64 -13.92 -1.94 -6.57
N THR A 65 -13.33 -2.20 -7.72
CA THR A 65 -12.99 -3.56 -8.16
C THR A 65 -11.78 -4.13 -7.41
N TYR A 66 -10.78 -3.30 -7.11
CA TYR A 66 -9.64 -3.71 -6.29
C TYR A 66 -10.09 -4.31 -4.95
N THR A 67 -10.96 -3.58 -4.21
CA THR A 67 -11.43 -4.02 -2.89
C THR A 67 -12.32 -5.26 -3.00
N LEU A 68 -13.18 -5.36 -4.02
CA LEU A 68 -14.02 -6.53 -4.24
C LEU A 68 -13.21 -7.78 -4.62
N CYS A 69 -12.15 -7.62 -5.42
CA CYS A 69 -11.38 -8.74 -5.95
C CYS A 69 -10.33 -9.28 -4.96
N ILE A 70 -9.95 -8.53 -3.93
CA ILE A 70 -8.86 -8.92 -3.03
C ILE A 70 -9.15 -10.22 -2.27
N LEU A 71 -10.42 -10.45 -1.85
CA LEU A 71 -10.83 -11.67 -1.17
C LEU A 71 -10.89 -12.89 -2.11
N PRO A 72 -11.57 -12.83 -3.28
CA PRO A 72 -11.52 -13.92 -4.26
C PRO A 72 -10.10 -14.31 -4.67
N ILE A 73 -9.22 -13.32 -4.85
CA ILE A 73 -7.82 -13.58 -5.22
C ILE A 73 -7.06 -14.28 -4.10
N GLY A 74 -7.31 -13.93 -2.83
CA GLY A 74 -6.76 -14.67 -1.69
C GLY A 74 -7.11 -16.16 -1.77
N ILE A 75 -8.38 -16.49 -2.04
CA ILE A 75 -8.84 -17.88 -2.20
C ILE A 75 -8.20 -18.57 -3.43
N LEU A 76 -8.04 -17.85 -4.54
CA LEU A 76 -7.37 -18.39 -5.73
C LEU A 76 -5.90 -18.69 -5.48
N LEU A 77 -5.21 -17.87 -4.68
CA LEU A 77 -3.82 -18.10 -4.29
C LEU A 77 -3.63 -19.33 -3.42
N ASP A 78 -4.66 -19.79 -2.70
CA ASP A 78 -4.57 -21.05 -1.95
C ASP A 78 -4.57 -22.28 -2.90
N ARG A 79 -5.19 -22.16 -4.07
CA ARG A 79 -5.32 -23.25 -5.06
C ARG A 79 -4.25 -23.20 -6.16
N PHE A 80 -3.86 -22.00 -6.58
CA PHE A 80 -2.97 -21.78 -7.72
C PHE A 80 -1.63 -21.17 -7.29
N ALA A 81 -0.59 -21.36 -8.10
CA ALA A 81 0.72 -20.75 -7.86
C ALA A 81 0.66 -19.22 -8.01
N ALA A 82 1.35 -18.50 -7.11
CA ALA A 82 1.43 -17.04 -7.16
C ALA A 82 1.96 -16.53 -8.52
N ARG A 83 2.87 -17.27 -9.18
CA ARG A 83 3.36 -16.99 -10.53
C ARG A 83 2.23 -16.84 -11.55
N ASN A 84 1.28 -17.78 -11.56
CA ASN A 84 0.20 -17.78 -12.56
C ASN A 84 -0.84 -16.70 -12.25
N ILE A 85 -1.20 -16.52 -10.98
CA ILE A 85 -2.13 -15.48 -10.55
C ILE A 85 -1.56 -14.08 -10.89
N ASN A 86 -0.28 -13.85 -10.60
CA ASN A 86 0.39 -12.61 -11.00
C ASN A 86 0.46 -12.44 -12.51
N ALA A 87 0.74 -13.49 -13.27
CA ALA A 87 0.79 -13.41 -14.73
C ALA A 87 -0.57 -12.96 -15.31
N ILE A 88 -1.67 -13.52 -14.84
CA ILE A 88 -3.02 -13.12 -15.25
C ILE A 88 -3.31 -11.68 -14.82
N GLY A 89 -3.07 -11.35 -13.55
CA GLY A 89 -3.34 -10.03 -13.01
C GLY A 89 -2.56 -8.93 -13.73
N ILE A 90 -1.24 -9.11 -13.90
CA ILE A 90 -0.39 -8.11 -14.55
C ILE A 90 -0.71 -7.96 -16.04
N THR A 91 -1.06 -9.05 -16.73
CA THR A 91 -1.54 -8.96 -18.11
C THR A 91 -2.81 -8.12 -18.19
N LEU A 92 -3.77 -8.38 -17.29
CA LEU A 92 -5.05 -7.67 -17.27
C LEU A 92 -4.87 -6.18 -17.01
N TRP A 93 -4.11 -5.80 -15.97
CA TRP A 93 -3.95 -4.38 -15.66
C TRP A 93 -3.03 -3.65 -16.66
N SER A 94 -1.98 -4.31 -17.20
CA SER A 94 -1.11 -3.69 -18.21
C SER A 94 -1.86 -3.43 -19.52
N LEU A 95 -2.75 -4.36 -19.90
CA LEU A 95 -3.66 -4.14 -21.04
C LEU A 95 -4.62 -2.98 -20.75
N ALA A 96 -5.17 -2.89 -19.54
CA ALA A 96 -6.04 -1.79 -19.14
C ALA A 96 -5.30 -0.44 -19.14
N MET A 97 -4.05 -0.42 -18.66
CA MET A 97 -3.17 0.77 -18.76
C MET A 97 -2.98 1.19 -20.21
N ALA A 98 -2.57 0.29 -21.09
CA ALA A 98 -2.40 0.59 -22.51
C ALA A 98 -3.72 1.01 -23.17
N ALA A 99 -4.84 0.35 -22.85
CA ALA A 99 -6.17 0.68 -23.34
C ALA A 99 -6.66 2.08 -22.91
N THR A 100 -6.12 2.61 -21.78
CA THR A 100 -6.40 3.99 -21.36
C THR A 100 -5.98 5.01 -22.42
N ALA A 101 -5.01 4.72 -23.27
CA ALA A 101 -4.64 5.59 -24.38
C ALA A 101 -5.71 5.67 -25.48
N GLY A 102 -6.58 4.69 -25.60
CA GLY A 102 -7.65 4.61 -26.60
C GLY A 102 -9.04 5.03 -26.10
N VAL A 103 -9.17 5.55 -24.88
CA VAL A 103 -10.47 5.95 -24.33
C VAL A 103 -11.02 7.20 -25.03
N TRP A 104 -12.37 7.25 -25.15
CA TRP A 104 -13.08 8.33 -25.85
C TRP A 104 -14.21 8.96 -25.02
N SER A 105 -14.46 8.48 -23.80
CA SER A 105 -15.53 8.98 -22.93
C SER A 105 -15.23 8.74 -21.46
N PHE A 106 -15.95 9.45 -20.59
CA PHE A 106 -15.89 9.22 -19.14
C PHE A 106 -16.20 7.76 -18.78
N ALA A 107 -17.22 7.16 -19.41
CA ALA A 107 -17.59 5.77 -19.15
C ALA A 107 -16.44 4.80 -19.52
N SER A 108 -15.77 5.00 -20.66
CA SER A 108 -14.63 4.17 -21.05
C SER A 108 -13.45 4.34 -20.10
N LEU A 109 -13.21 5.55 -19.57
CA LEU A 109 -12.21 5.79 -18.49
C LEU A 109 -12.54 4.99 -17.23
N ILE A 110 -13.80 5.03 -16.77
CA ILE A 110 -14.24 4.25 -15.59
C ILE A 110 -14.02 2.75 -15.81
N VAL A 111 -14.41 2.22 -16.96
CA VAL A 111 -14.28 0.78 -17.26
C VAL A 111 -12.83 0.34 -17.24
N VAL A 112 -11.92 1.04 -17.91
CA VAL A 112 -10.50 0.65 -17.92
C VAL A 112 -9.88 0.75 -16.51
N ARG A 113 -10.28 1.74 -15.70
CA ARG A 113 -9.85 1.86 -14.29
C ARG A 113 -10.37 0.70 -13.43
N MET A 114 -11.61 0.26 -13.64
CA MET A 114 -12.17 -0.91 -12.94
C MET A 114 -11.44 -2.21 -13.35
N VAL A 115 -11.16 -2.40 -14.65
CA VAL A 115 -10.39 -3.55 -15.12
C VAL A 115 -8.97 -3.55 -14.53
N MET A 116 -8.33 -2.38 -14.51
CA MET A 116 -7.03 -2.19 -13.86
C MET A 116 -7.09 -2.61 -12.39
N GLY A 117 -8.09 -2.12 -11.62
CA GLY A 117 -8.25 -2.45 -10.20
C GLY A 117 -8.41 -3.94 -9.93
N ALA A 118 -9.19 -4.64 -10.77
CA ALA A 118 -9.35 -6.09 -10.67
C ALA A 118 -8.03 -6.85 -10.91
N GLY A 119 -7.24 -6.43 -11.90
CA GLY A 119 -5.92 -7.00 -12.17
C GLY A 119 -4.92 -6.75 -11.04
N GLU A 120 -4.84 -5.51 -10.56
CA GLU A 120 -3.90 -5.10 -9.50
C GLU A 120 -4.16 -5.77 -8.15
N ALA A 121 -5.40 -6.19 -7.87
CA ALA A 121 -5.75 -6.88 -6.64
C ALA A 121 -4.94 -8.17 -6.41
N THR A 122 -4.28 -8.71 -7.45
CA THR A 122 -3.39 -9.88 -7.34
C THR A 122 -2.07 -9.58 -6.66
N SER A 123 -1.55 -8.34 -6.71
CA SER A 123 -0.18 -7.98 -6.37
C SER A 123 0.17 -8.22 -4.90
N ILE A 124 -0.55 -7.56 -3.98
CA ILE A 124 -0.24 -7.59 -2.55
C ILE A 124 -0.40 -8.99 -1.94
N PRO A 125 -1.52 -9.71 -2.16
CA PRO A 125 -1.65 -11.09 -1.66
C PRO A 125 -0.58 -12.03 -2.22
N SER A 126 -0.20 -11.85 -3.49
CA SER A 126 0.87 -12.65 -4.10
C SER A 126 2.25 -12.36 -3.50
N CYS A 127 2.57 -11.11 -3.17
CA CYS A 127 3.82 -10.79 -2.46
C CYS A 127 3.91 -11.53 -1.12
N GLY A 128 2.83 -11.51 -0.33
CA GLY A 128 2.77 -12.26 0.92
C GLY A 128 2.97 -13.77 0.72
N ARG A 129 2.38 -14.34 -0.34
CA ARG A 129 2.56 -15.75 -0.70
C ARG A 129 3.99 -16.06 -1.13
N ILE A 130 4.59 -15.23 -2.00
CA ILE A 130 5.97 -15.38 -2.47
C ILE A 130 6.95 -15.32 -1.30
N VAL A 131 6.79 -14.35 -0.39
CA VAL A 131 7.62 -14.24 0.82
C VAL A 131 7.55 -15.51 1.66
N ARG A 132 6.36 -16.08 1.85
CA ARG A 132 6.17 -17.32 2.61
C ARG A 132 6.83 -18.53 1.91
N GLU A 133 6.77 -18.59 0.58
CA GLU A 133 7.32 -19.70 -0.20
C GLU A 133 8.85 -19.64 -0.36
N TRP A 134 9.42 -18.42 -0.41
CA TRP A 134 10.82 -18.20 -0.76
C TRP A 134 11.74 -17.81 0.39
N MET A 135 11.17 -17.21 1.46
CA MET A 135 11.98 -16.65 2.53
C MET A 135 11.96 -17.53 3.79
N PRO A 136 13.15 -17.86 4.34
CA PRO A 136 13.28 -18.43 5.66
C PRO A 136 12.54 -17.58 6.70
N ALA A 137 12.08 -18.19 7.80
CA ALA A 137 11.28 -17.52 8.81
C ALA A 137 11.93 -16.22 9.34
N GLY A 138 13.24 -16.23 9.56
CA GLY A 138 14.01 -15.08 10.05
C GLY A 138 14.17 -13.94 9.04
N GLU A 139 13.95 -14.17 7.74
CA GLU A 139 14.11 -13.18 6.68
C GLU A 139 12.78 -12.59 6.19
N ARG A 140 11.64 -13.16 6.59
CA ARG A 140 10.30 -12.72 6.13
C ARG A 140 9.98 -11.28 6.48
N GLY A 141 10.45 -10.81 7.65
CA GLY A 141 10.28 -9.42 8.08
C GLY A 141 10.95 -8.45 7.10
N VAL A 142 12.20 -8.69 6.75
CA VAL A 142 12.96 -7.86 5.79
C VAL A 142 12.30 -7.92 4.41
N ALA A 143 11.89 -9.09 3.95
CA ALA A 143 11.22 -9.23 2.66
C ALA A 143 9.91 -8.42 2.59
N ASN A 144 9.12 -8.40 3.66
CA ASN A 144 7.91 -7.60 3.75
C ASN A 144 8.20 -6.09 3.71
N VAL A 145 9.25 -5.63 4.37
CA VAL A 145 9.69 -4.23 4.30
C VAL A 145 10.13 -3.86 2.88
N VAL A 146 10.91 -4.73 2.23
CA VAL A 146 11.42 -4.48 0.87
C VAL A 146 10.28 -4.30 -0.13
N TRP A 147 9.36 -5.26 -0.26
CA TRP A 147 8.28 -5.09 -1.23
C TRP A 147 7.31 -3.96 -0.87
N SER A 148 7.07 -3.72 0.43
CA SER A 148 6.20 -2.63 0.88
C SER A 148 6.76 -1.25 0.54
N ALA A 149 8.09 -1.09 0.50
CA ALA A 149 8.74 0.15 0.08
C ALA A 149 8.30 0.56 -1.34
N GLY A 150 7.95 -0.39 -2.20
CA GLY A 150 7.42 -0.14 -3.54
C GLY A 150 6.16 0.73 -3.54
N SER A 151 5.35 0.70 -2.49
CA SER A 151 4.14 1.53 -2.37
C SER A 151 4.40 3.03 -2.22
N PHE A 152 5.63 3.42 -1.91
CA PHE A 152 6.07 4.82 -1.83
C PHE A 152 7.07 5.18 -2.92
N VAL A 153 7.97 4.25 -3.26
CA VAL A 153 8.89 4.39 -4.40
C VAL A 153 8.08 4.50 -5.71
N GLY A 154 7.00 3.73 -5.83
CA GLY A 154 6.12 3.74 -7.01
C GLY A 154 5.55 5.12 -7.33
N PRO A 155 4.84 5.79 -6.42
CA PRO A 155 4.31 7.13 -6.68
C PRO A 155 5.40 8.18 -6.94
N ALA A 156 6.57 8.08 -6.27
CA ALA A 156 7.69 8.99 -6.52
C ALA A 156 8.23 8.84 -7.95
N LEU A 157 8.55 7.61 -8.38
CA LEU A 157 9.02 7.33 -9.73
C LEU A 157 7.91 7.57 -10.76
N GLY A 158 6.68 7.14 -10.45
CA GLY A 158 5.50 7.31 -11.31
C GLY A 158 5.22 8.77 -11.61
N ALA A 159 5.34 9.66 -10.63
CA ALA A 159 5.15 11.08 -10.83
C ALA A 159 6.15 11.66 -11.85
N VAL A 160 7.44 11.35 -11.71
CA VAL A 160 8.48 11.84 -12.62
C VAL A 160 8.33 11.21 -14.01
N VAL A 161 8.19 9.89 -14.09
CA VAL A 161 8.08 9.15 -15.36
C VAL A 161 6.83 9.60 -16.12
N THR A 162 5.68 9.64 -15.46
CA THR A 162 4.43 10.08 -16.09
C THR A 162 4.51 11.51 -16.58
N ALA A 163 5.02 12.43 -15.75
CA ALA A 163 5.16 13.84 -16.14
C ALA A 163 6.13 14.03 -17.32
N SER A 164 7.26 13.32 -17.32
CA SER A 164 8.26 13.40 -18.40
C SER A 164 7.67 12.93 -19.73
N ILE A 165 6.98 11.80 -19.74
CA ILE A 165 6.38 11.26 -20.96
C ILE A 165 5.19 12.13 -21.39
N ALA A 166 4.32 12.53 -20.45
CA ALA A 166 3.15 13.33 -20.76
C ALA A 166 3.51 14.73 -21.28
N SER A 167 4.59 15.33 -20.80
CA SER A 167 5.06 16.63 -21.30
C SER A 167 5.63 16.57 -22.71
N ALA A 168 6.24 15.43 -23.11
CA ALA A 168 6.88 15.26 -24.42
C ALA A 168 5.92 14.70 -25.49
N TRP A 169 5.07 13.71 -25.11
CA TRP A 169 4.26 12.94 -26.06
C TRP A 169 2.76 12.88 -25.69
N GLY A 170 2.35 13.68 -24.71
CA GLY A 170 0.97 13.70 -24.26
C GLY A 170 0.63 12.61 -23.24
N TRP A 171 -0.50 12.80 -22.54
CA TRP A 171 -0.89 11.93 -21.43
C TRP A 171 -1.19 10.47 -21.85
N ARG A 172 -1.67 10.25 -23.07
CA ARG A 172 -1.96 8.91 -23.60
C ARG A 172 -0.70 8.06 -23.71
N ALA A 173 0.41 8.66 -24.19
CA ALA A 173 1.69 7.97 -24.29
C ALA A 173 2.22 7.50 -22.92
N ALA A 174 1.97 8.27 -21.87
CA ALA A 174 2.36 7.87 -20.52
C ALA A 174 1.71 6.54 -20.09
N PHE A 175 0.42 6.36 -20.37
CA PHE A 175 -0.28 5.11 -20.04
C PHE A 175 0.21 3.91 -20.85
N VAL A 176 0.56 4.10 -22.13
CA VAL A 176 1.14 3.03 -22.95
C VAL A 176 2.50 2.59 -22.41
N VAL A 177 3.37 3.54 -22.08
CA VAL A 177 4.71 3.24 -21.56
C VAL A 177 4.64 2.58 -20.18
N LEU A 178 3.79 3.06 -19.29
CA LEU A 178 3.60 2.44 -17.98
C LEU A 178 3.04 1.02 -18.12
N GLY A 179 2.06 0.79 -18.98
CA GLY A 179 1.57 -0.55 -19.30
C GLY A 179 2.69 -1.48 -19.83
N ALA A 180 3.62 -0.94 -20.63
CA ALA A 180 4.77 -1.70 -21.12
C ALA A 180 5.71 -2.16 -19.99
N PHE A 181 5.88 -1.38 -18.90
CA PHE A 181 6.66 -1.84 -17.74
C PHE A 181 6.05 -3.09 -17.10
N GLY A 182 4.72 -3.17 -17.02
CA GLY A 182 4.06 -4.38 -16.56
C GLY A 182 4.34 -5.60 -17.45
N PHE A 183 4.37 -5.45 -18.77
CA PHE A 183 4.72 -6.54 -19.67
C PHE A 183 6.20 -6.95 -19.54
N VAL A 184 7.13 -6.02 -19.29
CA VAL A 184 8.53 -6.34 -18.99
C VAL A 184 8.60 -7.17 -17.71
N TRP A 185 7.88 -6.77 -16.65
CA TRP A 185 7.84 -7.54 -15.42
C TRP A 185 7.21 -8.94 -15.64
N LEU A 186 6.15 -9.01 -16.44
CA LEU A 186 5.51 -10.28 -16.82
C LEU A 186 6.49 -11.23 -17.48
N ALA A 187 7.30 -10.74 -18.42
CA ALA A 187 8.35 -11.52 -19.05
C ALA A 187 9.36 -12.06 -18.00
N CYS A 188 9.83 -11.19 -17.08
CA CYS A 188 10.70 -11.61 -15.98
C CYS A 188 10.03 -12.70 -15.11
N ASN A 189 8.75 -12.53 -14.78
CA ASN A 189 8.02 -13.53 -13.99
C ASN A 189 7.89 -14.87 -14.72
N LEU A 190 7.63 -14.87 -16.01
CA LEU A 190 7.44 -16.10 -16.79
C LEU A 190 8.75 -16.82 -17.08
N PHE A 191 9.86 -16.11 -17.30
CA PHE A 191 11.13 -16.73 -17.70
C PHE A 191 12.03 -17.09 -16.51
N TRP A 192 12.00 -16.35 -15.41
CA TRP A 192 12.94 -16.53 -14.31
C TRP A 192 12.33 -16.88 -12.96
N PHE A 193 11.02 -16.74 -12.79
CA PHE A 193 10.36 -16.96 -11.50
C PHE A 193 9.48 -18.24 -11.55
N ASP A 194 9.66 -19.12 -10.57
CA ASP A 194 8.77 -20.25 -10.28
C ASP A 194 8.88 -20.58 -8.79
N ARG A 195 8.33 -21.70 -8.35
CA ARG A 195 8.49 -22.22 -6.98
C ARG A 195 9.94 -22.63 -6.72
N PRO A 196 10.44 -22.55 -5.47
CA PRO A 196 11.81 -22.95 -5.11
C PRO A 196 12.18 -24.37 -5.57
N GLU A 197 11.20 -25.29 -5.66
CA GLU A 197 11.39 -26.66 -6.10
C GLU A 197 11.77 -26.77 -7.58
N LYS A 198 11.29 -25.83 -8.41
CA LYS A 198 11.38 -25.92 -9.88
C LYS A 198 12.49 -25.12 -10.50
N VAL A 199 12.98 -24.08 -9.81
CA VAL A 199 14.01 -23.23 -10.38
C VAL A 199 15.39 -23.92 -10.39
N SER A 200 16.09 -23.88 -11.52
CA SER A 200 17.39 -24.52 -11.71
C SER A 200 18.56 -23.74 -11.11
N TRP A 201 18.42 -22.43 -10.95
CA TRP A 201 19.47 -21.52 -10.48
C TRP A 201 19.67 -21.54 -8.95
N LEU A 202 18.78 -22.17 -8.18
CA LEU A 202 18.87 -22.28 -6.72
C LEU A 202 19.78 -23.47 -6.36
N SER A 203 20.73 -23.27 -5.42
CA SER A 203 21.59 -24.37 -4.97
C SER A 203 20.80 -25.43 -4.20
N PRO A 204 21.22 -26.71 -4.26
CA PRO A 204 20.53 -27.79 -3.53
C PRO A 204 20.46 -27.55 -2.02
N GLU A 205 21.51 -26.99 -1.44
CA GLU A 205 21.60 -26.69 0.01
C GLU A 205 20.61 -25.59 0.41
N GLU A 206 20.57 -24.50 -0.38
CA GLU A 206 19.67 -23.38 -0.14
C GLU A 206 18.21 -23.79 -0.36
N ARG A 207 17.94 -24.59 -1.40
CA ARG A 207 16.61 -25.17 -1.62
C ARG A 207 16.16 -26.01 -0.43
N LYS A 208 17.03 -26.89 0.09
CA LYS A 208 16.73 -27.70 1.27
C LYS A 208 16.43 -26.85 2.48
N LYS A 209 17.23 -25.80 2.73
CA LYS A 209 17.00 -24.85 3.83
C LYS A 209 15.62 -24.19 3.72
N ILE A 210 15.28 -23.61 2.55
CA ILE A 210 14.00 -22.93 2.31
C ILE A 210 12.83 -23.90 2.54
N LEU A 211 12.90 -25.12 1.99
CA LEU A 211 11.83 -26.11 2.10
C LEU A 211 11.65 -26.61 3.54
N THR A 212 12.74 -26.81 4.28
CA THR A 212 12.70 -27.23 5.69
C THR A 212 12.09 -26.14 6.57
N GLU A 213 12.54 -24.89 6.42
CA GLU A 213 12.05 -23.79 7.24
C GLU A 213 10.64 -23.32 6.84
N ARG A 214 10.23 -23.57 5.58
CA ARG A 214 8.85 -23.35 5.15
C ARG A 214 7.90 -24.29 5.88
N SER A 215 8.28 -25.56 6.04
CA SER A 215 7.47 -26.57 6.70
C SER A 215 7.33 -26.34 8.21
N ALA A 216 8.36 -25.82 8.86
CA ALA A 216 8.38 -25.49 10.29
C ALA A 216 7.42 -24.35 10.71
N GLY A 217 6.73 -23.72 9.79
CA GLY A 217 5.75 -22.67 10.05
C GLY A 217 4.45 -22.89 9.28
N SER A 218 4.07 -24.14 9.04
CA SER A 218 2.91 -24.46 8.21
C SER A 218 1.60 -24.16 8.95
N PRO A 219 0.55 -23.72 8.20
CA PRO A 219 -0.76 -23.40 8.75
C PRO A 219 -1.43 -24.52 9.54
N ASP A 220 -1.10 -25.76 9.26
CA ASP A 220 -1.68 -26.93 9.93
C ASP A 220 -1.23 -27.05 11.39
N GLU A 221 -0.04 -26.53 11.75
CA GLU A 221 0.42 -26.46 13.14
C GLU A 221 -0.24 -25.32 13.94
N ILE A 222 -0.76 -24.28 13.26
CA ILE A 222 -1.36 -23.11 13.90
C ILE A 222 -2.90 -23.21 13.96
N GLY A 223 -3.49 -24.30 13.49
CA GLY A 223 -4.96 -24.48 13.54
C GLY A 223 -5.71 -23.35 12.80
N MET A 224 -5.42 -23.12 11.53
CA MET A 224 -5.92 -21.98 10.73
C MET A 224 -7.42 -22.00 10.41
N HIS A 225 -8.20 -22.87 11.01
CA HIS A 225 -9.65 -22.70 11.02
C HIS A 225 -10.00 -21.79 12.19
N GLY A 226 -9.98 -20.47 11.94
CA GLY A 226 -10.40 -19.49 12.94
C GLY A 226 -11.77 -19.80 13.48
N SER A 227 -11.98 -19.54 14.78
CA SER A 227 -13.22 -19.85 15.48
C SER A 227 -14.44 -19.29 14.74
N PRO A 228 -15.53 -20.10 14.59
CA PRO A 228 -16.81 -19.56 14.11
C PRO A 228 -17.24 -18.38 14.96
N GLY A 229 -17.73 -17.30 14.33
CA GLY A 229 -18.22 -16.11 15.05
C GLY A 229 -17.15 -15.10 15.51
N VAL A 230 -15.86 -15.38 15.31
CA VAL A 230 -14.76 -14.48 15.73
C VAL A 230 -14.85 -13.08 15.14
N VAL A 231 -15.37 -12.93 13.93
CA VAL A 231 -15.55 -11.61 13.29
C VAL A 231 -16.49 -10.74 14.11
N LEU A 232 -17.59 -11.31 14.62
CA LEU A 232 -18.53 -10.60 15.49
C LEU A 232 -17.88 -10.26 16.85
N GLU A 233 -17.06 -11.16 17.39
CA GLU A 233 -16.31 -10.94 18.62
C GLU A 233 -15.30 -9.78 18.45
N LEU A 234 -14.58 -9.74 17.33
CA LEU A 234 -13.68 -8.64 16.96
C LEU A 234 -14.43 -7.30 16.84
N LEU A 235 -15.59 -7.29 16.18
CA LEU A 235 -16.41 -6.09 16.01
C LEU A 235 -17.05 -5.61 17.33
N ARG A 236 -17.07 -6.43 18.37
CA ARG A 236 -17.48 -6.02 19.74
C ARG A 236 -16.33 -5.41 20.53
N SER A 237 -15.08 -5.53 20.08
CA SER A 237 -13.91 -4.99 20.78
C SER A 237 -13.73 -3.51 20.51
N PRO A 238 -13.75 -2.62 21.51
CA PRO A 238 -13.42 -1.20 21.33
C PRO A 238 -12.01 -1.01 20.76
N SER A 239 -11.05 -1.83 21.18
CA SER A 239 -9.66 -1.75 20.71
C SER A 239 -9.54 -2.04 19.22
N GLN A 240 -10.35 -2.96 18.68
CA GLN A 240 -10.41 -3.22 17.24
C GLN A 240 -10.96 -2.00 16.48
N TRP A 241 -12.02 -1.37 17.00
CA TRP A 241 -12.57 -0.14 16.39
C TRP A 241 -11.59 1.02 16.45
N GLY A 242 -10.86 1.21 17.56
CA GLY A 242 -9.81 2.22 17.65
C GLY A 242 -8.74 2.07 16.55
N ALA A 243 -8.26 0.84 16.32
CA ALA A 243 -7.32 0.54 15.26
C ALA A 243 -7.93 0.72 13.85
N MET A 244 -9.20 0.32 13.65
CA MET A 244 -9.90 0.48 12.38
C MET A 244 -10.10 1.95 12.01
N ILE A 245 -10.52 2.80 12.95
CA ILE A 245 -10.73 4.24 12.73
C ILE A 245 -9.41 4.94 12.44
N ALA A 246 -8.35 4.60 13.17
CA ALA A 246 -7.00 5.10 12.90
C ALA A 246 -6.54 4.72 11.49
N GLN A 247 -6.69 3.44 11.09
CA GLN A 247 -6.32 2.98 9.75
C GLN A 247 -7.12 3.70 8.66
N ALA A 248 -8.42 3.88 8.89
CA ALA A 248 -9.32 4.56 7.97
C ALA A 248 -8.90 6.01 7.72
N SER A 249 -8.54 6.74 8.78
CA SER A 249 -8.09 8.14 8.68
C SER A 249 -6.78 8.29 7.90
N GLY A 250 -5.83 7.38 8.13
CA GLY A 250 -4.55 7.40 7.40
C GLY A 250 -4.69 7.03 5.94
N ILE A 251 -5.45 5.97 5.62
CA ILE A 251 -5.66 5.56 4.23
C ILE A 251 -6.49 6.60 3.46
N TYR A 252 -7.46 7.27 4.12
CA TYR A 252 -8.14 8.42 3.52
C TYR A 252 -7.15 9.50 3.10
N THR A 253 -6.27 9.91 4.00
CA THR A 253 -5.24 10.94 3.74
C THR A 253 -4.26 10.47 2.66
N LEU A 254 -3.84 9.20 2.67
CA LEU A 254 -2.97 8.63 1.64
C LEU A 254 -3.58 8.77 0.23
N TYR A 255 -4.84 8.38 0.05
CA TYR A 255 -5.50 8.45 -1.26
C TYR A 255 -5.88 9.88 -1.65
N LEU A 256 -6.21 10.75 -0.69
CA LEU A 256 -6.34 12.18 -0.96
C LEU A 256 -5.05 12.72 -1.60
N LEU A 257 -3.91 12.50 -0.95
CA LEU A 257 -2.63 13.02 -1.44
C LEU A 257 -2.17 12.31 -2.73
N LEU A 258 -2.42 11.00 -2.87
CA LEU A 258 -2.04 10.25 -4.06
C LEU A 258 -2.73 10.80 -5.33
N PHE A 259 -3.99 11.14 -5.24
CA PHE A 259 -4.79 11.51 -6.41
C PHE A 259 -4.92 13.03 -6.59
N TRP A 260 -5.05 13.79 -5.50
CA TRP A 260 -5.39 15.22 -5.60
C TRP A 260 -4.22 16.17 -5.35
N MET A 261 -3.11 15.73 -4.71
CA MET A 261 -1.93 16.59 -4.54
C MET A 261 -1.36 17.11 -5.87
N PRO A 262 -1.24 16.30 -6.96
CA PRO A 262 -0.80 16.84 -8.25
C PRO A 262 -1.75 17.90 -8.81
N SER A 263 -3.08 17.66 -8.72
CA SER A 263 -4.08 18.64 -9.16
C SER A 263 -4.03 19.92 -8.33
N TYR A 264 -3.87 19.80 -7.00
CA TYR A 264 -3.64 20.96 -6.13
C TYR A 264 -2.44 21.79 -6.58
N LEU A 265 -1.31 21.17 -6.90
CA LEU A 265 -0.10 21.86 -7.34
C LEU A 265 -0.29 22.54 -8.71
N GLN A 266 -1.05 21.93 -9.63
CA GLN A 266 -1.35 22.52 -10.94
C GLN A 266 -2.36 23.66 -10.84
N ASP A 267 -3.45 23.49 -10.10
CA ASP A 267 -4.56 24.46 -10.04
C ASP A 267 -4.22 25.67 -9.16
N THR A 268 -3.61 25.46 -7.97
CA THR A 268 -3.33 26.52 -7.01
C THR A 268 -1.96 27.16 -7.18
N LYS A 269 -0.96 26.40 -7.61
CA LYS A 269 0.42 26.91 -7.79
C LYS A 269 0.81 27.08 -9.25
N HIS A 270 -0.12 26.81 -10.17
CA HIS A 270 0.04 27.00 -11.63
C HIS A 270 1.30 26.31 -12.19
N LEU A 271 1.64 25.14 -11.65
CA LEU A 271 2.81 24.40 -12.08
C LEU A 271 2.57 23.68 -13.40
N THR A 272 3.58 23.64 -14.25
CA THR A 272 3.56 22.81 -15.46
C THR A 272 3.54 21.32 -15.08
N ILE A 273 3.07 20.44 -15.97
CA ILE A 273 3.05 18.98 -15.76
C ILE A 273 4.42 18.47 -15.28
N MET A 274 5.52 18.89 -15.91
CA MET A 274 6.88 18.46 -15.55
C MET A 274 7.27 18.87 -14.14
N LYS A 275 7.03 20.14 -13.76
CA LYS A 275 7.28 20.61 -12.39
C LYS A 275 6.39 19.91 -11.38
N THR A 276 5.13 19.68 -11.73
CA THR A 276 4.19 18.94 -10.88
C THR A 276 4.71 17.54 -10.59
N GLY A 277 5.18 16.81 -11.60
CA GLY A 277 5.74 15.47 -11.41
C GLY A 277 6.94 15.47 -10.48
N LEU A 278 7.91 16.38 -10.69
CA LEU A 278 9.09 16.52 -9.84
C LEU A 278 8.71 16.88 -8.39
N TYR A 279 7.83 17.85 -8.20
CA TYR A 279 7.42 18.30 -6.88
C TYR A 279 6.56 17.27 -6.15
N THR A 280 5.70 16.55 -6.87
CA THR A 280 4.93 15.43 -6.30
C THR A 280 5.84 14.29 -5.85
N ALA A 281 6.93 14.01 -6.56
CA ALA A 281 7.87 12.96 -6.20
C ALA A 281 8.59 13.20 -4.87
N ILE A 282 8.88 14.46 -4.50
CA ILE A 282 9.65 14.80 -3.30
C ILE A 282 8.98 14.29 -2.01
N PRO A 283 7.70 14.58 -1.71
CA PRO A 283 7.03 14.07 -0.52
C PRO A 283 7.05 12.54 -0.42
N TRP A 284 6.82 11.84 -1.53
CA TRP A 284 6.84 10.38 -1.58
C TRP A 284 8.24 9.81 -1.34
N ALA A 285 9.26 10.41 -1.95
CA ALA A 285 10.65 9.98 -1.76
C ALA A 285 11.15 10.20 -0.32
N VAL A 286 10.76 11.31 0.31
CA VAL A 286 11.11 11.60 1.71
C VAL A 286 10.38 10.69 2.69
N ALA A 287 9.15 10.30 2.39
CA ALA A 287 8.35 9.46 3.28
C ALA A 287 9.00 8.08 3.55
N VAL A 288 9.75 7.51 2.60
CA VAL A 288 10.39 6.20 2.76
C VAL A 288 11.43 6.20 3.88
N PRO A 289 12.52 6.97 3.82
CA PRO A 289 13.55 6.93 4.86
C PRO A 289 13.02 7.41 6.22
N VAL A 290 12.14 8.41 6.26
CA VAL A 290 11.58 8.91 7.52
C VAL A 290 10.73 7.85 8.21
N SER A 291 9.88 7.11 7.49
CA SER A 291 9.07 6.05 8.09
C SER A 291 9.91 4.87 8.57
N ILE A 292 11.01 4.53 7.88
CA ILE A 292 11.96 3.51 8.34
C ILE A 292 12.59 3.94 9.67
N VAL A 293 13.04 5.19 9.78
CA VAL A 293 13.60 5.74 11.03
C VAL A 293 12.58 5.69 12.16
N ILE A 294 11.33 6.08 11.91
CA ILE A 294 10.25 5.99 12.91
C ILE A 294 10.03 4.53 13.34
N GLY A 295 10.02 3.58 12.41
CA GLY A 295 9.91 2.16 12.72
C GLY A 295 11.03 1.66 13.64
N LEU A 296 12.28 1.99 13.32
CA LEU A 296 13.45 1.63 14.15
C LEU A 296 13.38 2.26 15.55
N ILE A 297 12.92 3.50 15.67
CA ILE A 297 12.69 4.15 16.96
C ILE A 297 11.61 3.39 17.74
N SER A 298 10.50 3.05 17.08
CA SER A 298 9.41 2.28 17.68
C SER A 298 9.90 0.96 18.26
N ASP A 299 10.67 0.19 17.50
CA ASP A 299 11.18 -1.10 17.95
C ASP A 299 12.16 -0.98 19.13
N ARG A 300 13.04 0.04 19.12
CA ARG A 300 13.94 0.33 20.24
C ARG A 300 13.21 0.73 21.52
N MET A 301 12.16 1.55 21.38
CA MET A 301 11.35 1.97 22.54
C MET A 301 10.59 0.80 23.17
N LEU A 302 10.14 -0.17 22.35
CA LEU A 302 9.44 -1.35 22.84
C LEU A 302 10.33 -2.35 23.58
N GLN A 303 11.62 -2.41 23.29
CA GLN A 303 12.57 -3.26 24.05
C GLN A 303 12.64 -2.89 25.54
N ASN A 304 12.33 -1.63 25.87
CA ASN A 304 12.44 -1.10 27.24
C ASN A 304 11.09 -0.98 27.97
N HIS A 305 9.95 -1.27 27.33
CA HIS A 305 8.61 -1.12 27.90
C HIS A 305 7.74 -2.35 27.62
N THR A 306 6.93 -2.74 28.59
CA THR A 306 5.96 -3.82 28.42
C THR A 306 4.87 -3.40 27.42
N LEU A 307 4.45 -4.33 26.55
CA LEU A 307 3.41 -4.12 25.54
C LEU A 307 2.11 -3.53 26.12
N LEU A 308 1.74 -3.94 27.36
CA LEU A 308 0.60 -3.46 28.10
C LEU A 308 0.68 -1.98 28.52
N ALA A 309 1.90 -1.41 28.58
CA ALA A 309 2.11 0.00 28.93
C ALA A 309 1.76 0.99 27.78
N GLY A 310 1.30 0.52 26.64
CA GLY A 310 0.81 1.36 25.53
C GLY A 310 1.90 2.01 24.68
N GLY A 311 3.15 1.54 24.76
CA GLY A 311 4.28 2.15 24.06
C GLY A 311 4.08 2.27 22.55
N ARG A 312 3.67 1.20 21.84
CA ARG A 312 3.42 1.25 20.40
C ARG A 312 2.22 2.13 20.04
N ARG A 313 1.15 2.10 20.86
CA ARG A 313 -0.02 2.97 20.69
C ARG A 313 0.37 4.45 20.69
N THR A 314 1.21 4.87 21.62
CA THR A 314 1.67 6.26 21.70
C THR A 314 2.43 6.70 20.46
N ILE A 315 3.28 5.82 19.91
CA ILE A 315 4.03 6.10 18.68
C ILE A 315 3.08 6.20 17.48
N VAL A 316 2.09 5.30 17.37
CA VAL A 316 1.07 5.39 16.30
C VAL A 316 0.30 6.69 16.39
N ILE A 317 -0.11 7.12 17.60
CA ILE A 317 -0.77 8.42 17.80
C ILE A 317 0.14 9.58 17.37
N ALA A 318 1.42 9.56 17.75
CA ALA A 318 2.39 10.58 17.33
C ALA A 318 2.54 10.63 15.80
N CYS A 319 2.54 9.49 15.12
CA CYS A 319 2.57 9.42 13.65
C CYS A 319 1.30 10.00 13.02
N ILE A 320 0.12 9.72 13.61
CA ILE A 320 -1.15 10.30 13.14
C ILE A 320 -1.14 11.82 13.31
N LEU A 321 -0.68 12.32 14.46
CA LEU A 321 -0.57 13.76 14.71
C LEU A 321 0.47 14.43 13.80
N LEU A 322 1.59 13.76 13.52
CA LEU A 322 2.55 14.19 12.49
C LEU A 322 1.89 14.29 11.12
N SER A 323 0.99 13.36 10.78
CA SER A 323 0.26 13.40 9.51
C SER A 323 -0.74 14.56 9.45
N ALA A 324 -1.31 14.94 10.60
CA ALA A 324 -2.30 16.01 10.68
C ALA A 324 -1.74 17.41 10.35
N VAL A 325 -0.42 17.56 10.20
CA VAL A 325 0.20 18.82 9.74
C VAL A 325 -0.29 19.25 8.35
N VAL A 326 -0.91 18.36 7.59
CA VAL A 326 -1.55 18.68 6.30
C VAL A 326 -2.59 19.80 6.43
N VAL A 327 -3.18 20.03 7.61
CA VAL A 327 -4.12 21.10 7.93
C VAL A 327 -3.50 22.50 7.74
N PHE A 328 -2.18 22.60 7.85
CA PHE A 328 -1.46 23.87 7.72
C PHE A 328 -1.15 24.27 6.28
N VAL A 329 -1.34 23.37 5.32
CA VAL A 329 -1.06 23.65 3.89
C VAL A 329 -1.83 24.87 3.37
N PRO A 330 -3.14 25.07 3.67
CA PRO A 330 -3.89 26.23 3.18
C PRO A 330 -3.42 27.59 3.73
N PHE A 331 -2.64 27.59 4.82
CA PHE A 331 -2.18 28.85 5.45
C PHE A 331 -0.86 29.38 4.89
N THR A 332 -0.32 28.75 3.85
CA THR A 332 0.96 29.16 3.26
C THR A 332 0.95 29.12 1.74
N ASP A 333 1.56 30.12 1.12
CA ASP A 333 1.79 30.17 -0.32
C ASP A 333 3.18 29.67 -0.71
N ASN A 334 4.06 29.46 0.26
CA ASN A 334 5.41 28.98 -0.01
C ASN A 334 5.40 27.51 -0.44
N THR A 335 5.67 27.28 -1.72
CA THR A 335 5.68 25.94 -2.30
C THR A 335 6.63 24.98 -1.58
N THR A 336 7.79 25.42 -1.14
CA THR A 336 8.75 24.59 -0.40
C THR A 336 8.16 24.13 0.94
N LEU A 337 7.49 25.04 1.67
CA LEU A 337 6.83 24.68 2.92
C LEU A 337 5.65 23.75 2.70
N ILE A 338 4.87 23.95 1.63
CA ILE A 338 3.78 23.03 1.23
C ILE A 338 4.32 21.62 0.98
N LEU A 339 5.40 21.48 0.22
CA LEU A 339 6.03 20.20 -0.05
C LEU A 339 6.58 19.54 1.24
N ALA A 340 7.15 20.34 2.14
CA ALA A 340 7.61 19.84 3.44
C ALA A 340 6.44 19.33 4.30
N LEU A 341 5.31 20.05 4.35
CA LEU A 341 4.10 19.63 5.05
C LEU A 341 3.52 18.33 4.46
N PHE A 342 3.46 18.21 3.13
CA PHE A 342 3.05 16.96 2.48
C PHE A 342 4.02 15.82 2.77
N ALA A 343 5.34 16.06 2.77
CA ALA A 343 6.34 15.06 3.08
C ALA A 343 6.22 14.56 4.53
N LEU A 344 6.02 15.45 5.49
CA LEU A 344 5.79 15.10 6.90
C LEU A 344 4.48 14.32 7.05
N SER A 345 3.41 14.77 6.41
CA SER A 345 2.12 14.10 6.44
C SER A 345 2.21 12.68 5.89
N LEU A 346 2.80 12.48 4.70
CA LEU A 346 2.99 11.16 4.10
C LEU A 346 3.92 10.27 4.93
N SER A 347 4.97 10.84 5.54
CA SER A 347 5.86 10.09 6.44
C SER A 347 5.12 9.54 7.65
N GLY A 348 4.30 10.37 8.27
CA GLY A 348 3.46 9.98 9.39
C GLY A 348 2.42 8.93 9.00
N VAL A 349 1.72 9.11 7.87
CA VAL A 349 0.75 8.13 7.34
C VAL A 349 1.42 6.79 7.08
N ASN A 350 2.59 6.76 6.43
CA ASN A 350 3.30 5.52 6.13
C ASN A 350 3.69 4.75 7.40
N ALA A 351 4.33 5.45 8.34
CA ALA A 351 4.72 4.85 9.61
C ALA A 351 3.51 4.36 10.39
N MET A 352 2.44 5.16 10.46
CA MET A 352 1.21 4.81 11.15
C MET A 352 0.55 3.56 10.58
N ILE A 353 0.40 3.44 9.26
CA ILE A 353 -0.23 2.27 8.61
C ILE A 353 0.46 0.98 9.05
N SER A 354 1.78 0.94 9.01
CA SER A 354 2.57 -0.25 9.36
C SER A 354 2.54 -0.54 10.86
N LEU A 355 2.73 0.49 11.69
CA LEU A 355 2.77 0.34 13.15
C LEU A 355 1.40 0.02 13.74
N ASN A 356 0.31 0.49 13.12
CA ASN A 356 -1.05 0.17 13.54
C ASN A 356 -1.38 -1.32 13.31
N LEU A 357 -0.96 -1.91 12.19
CA LEU A 357 -1.11 -3.35 11.96
C LEU A 357 -0.28 -4.17 12.95
N SER A 358 0.92 -3.71 13.27
CA SER A 358 1.75 -4.32 14.32
C SER A 358 1.07 -4.21 15.70
N LEU A 359 0.46 -3.06 16.02
CA LEU A 359 -0.30 -2.86 17.25
C LEU A 359 -1.49 -3.84 17.36
N VAL A 360 -2.24 -4.03 16.26
CA VAL A 360 -3.31 -5.04 16.21
C VAL A 360 -2.76 -6.44 16.49
N THR A 361 -1.61 -6.78 15.90
CA THR A 361 -0.94 -8.08 16.14
C THR A 361 -0.59 -8.26 17.61
N ASP A 362 -0.06 -7.22 18.26
CA ASP A 362 0.32 -7.25 19.68
C ASP A 362 -0.89 -7.38 20.63
N LEU A 363 -2.02 -6.81 20.24
CA LEU A 363 -3.23 -6.80 21.07
C LEU A 363 -4.07 -8.09 20.94
N VAL A 364 -3.91 -8.86 19.87
CA VAL A 364 -4.67 -10.11 19.65
C VAL A 364 -3.91 -11.29 20.26
N HIS A 365 -4.38 -11.81 21.39
CA HIS A 365 -3.72 -12.92 22.08
C HIS A 365 -3.90 -14.28 21.38
N ARG A 366 -4.98 -14.45 20.60
CA ARG A 366 -5.24 -15.67 19.85
C ARG A 366 -4.52 -15.61 18.50
N ALA A 367 -3.33 -16.18 18.38
CA ALA A 367 -2.49 -16.14 17.16
C ALA A 367 -3.25 -16.53 15.88
N ARG A 368 -4.15 -17.53 15.95
CA ARG A 368 -5.00 -17.96 14.83
C ARG A 368 -5.99 -16.91 14.30
N ASP A 369 -6.34 -15.91 15.11
CA ASP A 369 -7.35 -14.90 14.78
C ASP A 369 -6.73 -13.53 14.40
N VAL A 370 -5.40 -13.36 14.52
CA VAL A 370 -4.64 -12.15 14.14
C VAL A 370 -4.91 -11.76 12.69
N GLY A 371 -4.90 -12.72 11.77
CA GLY A 371 -5.16 -12.47 10.36
C GLY A 371 -6.53 -11.84 10.09
N LYS A 372 -7.57 -12.25 10.82
CA LYS A 372 -8.93 -11.68 10.68
C LYS A 372 -9.00 -10.26 11.22
N ALA A 373 -8.35 -9.98 12.37
CA ALA A 373 -8.27 -8.66 12.94
C ALA A 373 -7.57 -7.67 12.01
N ILE A 374 -6.42 -8.07 11.44
CA ILE A 374 -5.68 -7.30 10.44
C ILE A 374 -6.54 -7.06 9.19
N SER A 375 -7.24 -8.10 8.69
CA SER A 375 -8.09 -7.97 7.50
C SER A 375 -9.22 -6.97 7.70
N LEU A 376 -9.88 -6.96 8.88
CA LEU A 376 -10.89 -5.96 9.22
C LEU A 376 -10.30 -4.54 9.26
N THR A 377 -9.11 -4.40 9.83
CA THR A 377 -8.41 -3.11 9.90
C THR A 377 -8.05 -2.59 8.50
N ILE A 378 -7.56 -3.45 7.61
CA ILE A 378 -7.26 -3.09 6.21
C ILE A 378 -8.54 -2.76 5.43
N LEU A 379 -9.60 -3.54 5.63
CA LEU A 379 -10.90 -3.31 4.98
C LEU A 379 -11.47 -1.93 5.34
N SER A 380 -11.43 -1.55 6.63
CA SER A 380 -11.87 -0.23 7.07
C SER A 380 -11.08 0.89 6.40
N GLY A 381 -9.76 0.72 6.27
CA GLY A 381 -8.90 1.65 5.53
C GLY A 381 -9.31 1.79 4.07
N ASN A 382 -9.49 0.67 3.36
CA ASN A 382 -9.86 0.70 1.94
C ASN A 382 -11.24 1.32 1.69
N LEU A 383 -12.22 1.05 2.56
CA LEU A 383 -13.55 1.65 2.47
C LEU A 383 -13.51 3.18 2.63
N CYS A 384 -12.73 3.70 3.58
CA CYS A 384 -12.55 5.14 3.71
C CYS A 384 -11.68 5.71 2.58
N GLY A 385 -10.68 4.97 2.13
CA GLY A 385 -9.79 5.38 1.04
C GLY A 385 -10.54 5.59 -0.27
N LEU A 386 -11.53 4.74 -0.60
CA LEU A 386 -12.34 4.93 -1.80
C LEU A 386 -13.24 6.17 -1.74
N LEU A 387 -13.59 6.64 -0.53
CA LEU A 387 -14.40 7.85 -0.36
C LEU A 387 -13.57 9.13 -0.50
N ALA A 388 -12.28 9.08 -0.20
CA ALA A 388 -11.42 10.27 -0.20
C ALA A 388 -11.42 11.03 -1.53
N PRO A 389 -11.22 10.41 -2.70
CA PRO A 389 -11.27 11.12 -3.97
C PRO A 389 -12.66 11.68 -4.30
N ILE A 390 -13.73 10.95 -3.97
CA ILE A 390 -15.11 11.35 -4.23
C ILE A 390 -15.47 12.59 -3.38
N VAL A 391 -15.25 12.51 -2.07
CA VAL A 391 -15.52 13.62 -1.14
C VAL A 391 -14.75 14.86 -1.56
N THR A 392 -13.48 14.70 -1.91
CA THR A 392 -12.66 15.81 -2.40
C THR A 392 -13.23 16.41 -3.69
N GLY A 393 -13.70 15.58 -4.62
CA GLY A 393 -14.34 16.07 -5.85
C GLY A 393 -15.58 16.94 -5.58
N TYR A 394 -16.43 16.53 -4.64
CA TYR A 394 -17.60 17.33 -4.22
C TYR A 394 -17.17 18.63 -3.53
N VAL A 395 -16.17 18.55 -2.64
CA VAL A 395 -15.66 19.73 -1.92
C VAL A 395 -15.10 20.77 -2.88
N VAL A 396 -14.25 20.35 -3.82
CA VAL A 396 -13.65 21.24 -4.81
C VAL A 396 -14.71 21.81 -5.77
N SER A 397 -15.71 21.00 -6.14
CA SER A 397 -16.80 21.47 -7.00
C SER A 397 -17.72 22.49 -6.33
N GLY A 398 -18.01 22.29 -5.03
CA GLY A 398 -18.98 23.13 -4.31
C GLY A 398 -18.34 24.39 -3.70
N LEU A 399 -17.10 24.31 -3.23
CA LEU A 399 -16.42 25.39 -2.51
C LEU A 399 -15.30 26.06 -3.33
N GLY A 400 -14.97 25.51 -4.49
CA GLY A 400 -13.95 26.06 -5.40
C GLY A 400 -12.51 25.98 -4.89
N ALA A 401 -12.26 25.31 -3.74
CA ALA A 401 -10.96 25.26 -3.09
C ALA A 401 -10.63 23.88 -2.52
N TYR A 402 -9.35 23.53 -2.53
CA TYR A 402 -8.82 22.29 -1.95
C TYR A 402 -8.69 22.34 -0.42
N ASP A 403 -8.73 23.51 0.17
CA ASP A 403 -8.47 23.75 1.60
C ASP A 403 -9.36 22.91 2.49
N TRP A 404 -10.64 22.87 2.19
CA TRP A 404 -11.61 22.05 2.92
C TRP A 404 -11.32 20.55 2.85
N ALA A 405 -10.82 20.05 1.72
CA ALA A 405 -10.44 18.65 1.60
C ALA A 405 -9.25 18.31 2.50
N LEU A 406 -8.27 19.21 2.61
CA LEU A 406 -7.11 19.06 3.49
C LEU A 406 -7.52 19.18 4.97
N TRP A 407 -8.46 20.06 5.31
CA TRP A 407 -9.00 20.16 6.67
C TRP A 407 -9.81 18.94 7.06
N ILE A 408 -10.64 18.40 6.17
CA ILE A 408 -11.36 17.14 6.40
C ILE A 408 -10.38 16.02 6.71
N ALA A 409 -9.31 15.87 5.91
CA ALA A 409 -8.28 14.86 6.18
C ALA A 409 -7.62 15.05 7.55
N GLY A 410 -7.27 16.27 7.90
CA GLY A 410 -6.70 16.59 9.21
C GLY A 410 -7.65 16.30 10.38
N ILE A 411 -8.92 16.65 10.24
CA ILE A 411 -9.96 16.34 11.26
C ILE A 411 -10.12 14.83 11.41
N LEU A 412 -10.17 14.07 10.30
CA LEU A 412 -10.24 12.61 10.35
C LEU A 412 -9.01 12.01 11.03
N LEU A 413 -7.82 12.54 10.79
CA LEU A 413 -6.59 12.12 11.48
C LEU A 413 -6.68 12.40 12.99
N ILE A 414 -7.17 13.55 13.41
CA ILE A 414 -7.37 13.88 14.83
C ILE A 414 -8.38 12.92 15.46
N ILE A 415 -9.50 12.64 14.78
CA ILE A 415 -10.48 11.64 15.22
C ILE A 415 -9.83 10.26 15.34
N GLY A 416 -8.99 9.86 14.36
CA GLY A 416 -8.22 8.62 14.40
C GLY A 416 -7.30 8.53 15.62
N ALA A 417 -6.57 9.60 15.91
CA ALA A 417 -5.68 9.68 17.08
C ALA A 417 -6.48 9.57 18.40
N MET A 418 -7.59 10.29 18.51
CA MET A 418 -8.46 10.22 19.68
C MET A 418 -9.10 8.83 19.86
N ALA A 419 -9.61 8.24 18.80
CA ALA A 419 -10.21 6.89 18.83
C ALA A 419 -9.14 5.86 19.26
N LEU A 420 -7.95 5.90 18.69
CA LEU A 420 -6.87 5.02 19.10
C LEU A 420 -6.47 5.23 20.57
N GLY A 421 -6.37 6.48 21.01
CA GLY A 421 -5.99 6.82 22.37
C GLY A 421 -7.01 6.43 23.43
N THR A 422 -8.29 6.54 23.12
CA THR A 422 -9.39 6.28 24.08
C THR A 422 -9.88 4.85 24.06
N MET A 423 -10.01 4.25 22.87
CA MET A 423 -10.61 2.92 22.67
C MET A 423 -9.62 1.77 22.78
N THR A 424 -8.33 1.98 22.43
CA THR A 424 -7.34 0.90 22.38
C THR A 424 -6.62 0.77 23.73
N ARG A 425 -7.35 0.33 24.76
CA ARG A 425 -6.83 0.17 26.12
C ARG A 425 -6.86 -1.27 26.63
N SER A 426 -7.54 -2.15 25.94
CA SER A 426 -7.71 -3.56 26.32
C SER A 426 -7.23 -4.48 25.21
N VAL A 427 -6.95 -5.70 25.60
CA VAL A 427 -6.62 -6.79 24.68
C VAL A 427 -7.79 -7.07 23.74
N ILE A 428 -7.49 -7.31 22.48
CA ILE A 428 -8.43 -7.80 21.48
C ILE A 428 -8.43 -9.33 21.58
N LEU A 429 -9.57 -9.96 21.82
CA LEU A 429 -9.70 -11.40 22.03
C LEU A 429 -8.77 -11.94 23.15
N PRO A 430 -9.11 -11.74 24.42
CA PRO A 430 -8.36 -12.31 25.53
C PRO A 430 -8.29 -13.85 25.40
N ALA A 431 -7.25 -14.44 25.96
CA ALA A 431 -7.15 -15.89 26.04
C ALA A 431 -8.42 -16.44 26.70
N THR A 432 -9.10 -17.38 26.05
CA THR A 432 -10.25 -18.05 26.69
C THR A 432 -9.73 -18.72 27.95
N ALA A 433 -10.30 -18.37 29.11
CA ALA A 433 -10.09 -19.20 30.30
C ALA A 433 -10.40 -20.65 29.92
N PRO A 434 -9.59 -21.66 30.37
CA PRO A 434 -9.93 -23.04 30.18
C PRO A 434 -11.37 -23.22 30.67
N ARG A 435 -12.27 -23.68 29.79
CA ARG A 435 -13.60 -24.10 30.23
C ARG A 435 -13.36 -25.15 31.31
N ALA A 436 -13.73 -24.85 32.53
CA ALA A 436 -13.81 -25.85 33.56
C ALA A 436 -14.68 -26.97 33.02
N ALA A 437 -14.10 -28.17 32.94
CA ALA A 437 -14.74 -29.39 32.49
C ALA A 437 -15.79 -29.83 33.46
#